data_cd43ecb914f6606ab68adac98b7f847c
#
_entry.id   cd43ecb914f6606ab68adac98b7f847c
#
_cell.length_a   1.000
_cell.length_b   1.000
_cell.length_c   1.000
_cell.angle_alpha   90.00
_cell.angle_beta   90.00
_cell.angle_gamma   90.00
#
_symmetry.space_group_name_H-M   'P 1'
#
loop_
_entity.id
_entity.type
_entity.pdbx_description
1 polymer ?
#
loop_
_entity_poly.entity_id
_entity_poly.type
_entity_poly.pdbx_seq_one_letter_code
_entity_poly.pdbx_strand_id
1 'polypeptide(L)'
;ETLASVMEGRDGLFQVAAVYRSWARDPQREIIDPSIIGGVNALRAAHAAGIERVVFTSSTAAVGRAGPDGAPLTEAEWNDASSHPYSYAKTEAERRAWTFAEENNLDLLVINPTAVIGPGFHRHTPSTAPYRALLRGELHRIPPIVYGLVDARDVAMGHVLVYETQQASGRHILCTECLPAEELVKMVYKIDPTIKVPTRHAALWQVRMLARLEQARSWFGHEPKLTPETVREYLGKPTNYDCSKARRELGWHPLPIQQTVRDTLEWVREHPELL
;
A
#
# COMPACT_ATOMS: atom_id res chain seq x y z
N GLU A 1 -3.21 -27.62 -5.20
CA GLU A 1 -4.26 -28.32 -5.96
C GLU A 1 -5.58 -27.53 -5.99
N THR A 2 -6.07 -27.05 -4.85
CA THR A 2 -7.36 -26.32 -4.76
C THR A 2 -7.39 -25.03 -5.58
N LEU A 3 -6.30 -24.26 -5.64
CA LEU A 3 -6.25 -23.02 -6.42
C LEU A 3 -6.28 -23.30 -7.94
N ALA A 4 -5.56 -24.29 -8.41
CA ALA A 4 -5.52 -24.59 -9.85
C ALA A 4 -6.91 -24.99 -10.38
N SER A 5 -7.67 -25.79 -9.65
CA SER A 5 -9.00 -26.24 -10.08
C SER A 5 -10.03 -25.11 -10.19
N VAL A 6 -9.93 -24.07 -9.36
CA VAL A 6 -10.83 -22.90 -9.49
C VAL A 6 -10.38 -21.92 -10.58
N MET A 7 -9.16 -22.07 -11.07
CA MET A 7 -8.59 -21.26 -12.15
C MET A 7 -8.79 -21.90 -13.55
N GLU A 8 -9.17 -23.16 -13.63
CA GLU A 8 -9.42 -23.83 -14.91
C GLU A 8 -10.45 -23.09 -15.77
N GLY A 9 -10.14 -22.89 -17.04
CA GLY A 9 -10.97 -22.18 -18.00
C GLY A 9 -11.11 -20.68 -17.74
N ARG A 10 -10.19 -20.06 -16.99
CA ARG A 10 -10.11 -18.61 -16.81
C ARG A 10 -9.08 -18.02 -17.74
N ASP A 11 -9.36 -16.79 -18.24
CA ASP A 11 -8.50 -16.11 -19.21
C ASP A 11 -7.31 -15.38 -18.54
N GLY A 12 -7.41 -15.08 -17.23
CA GLY A 12 -6.38 -14.34 -16.50
C GLY A 12 -6.55 -14.40 -14.98
N LEU A 13 -5.55 -13.89 -14.27
CA LEU A 13 -5.55 -13.82 -12.81
C LEU A 13 -5.21 -12.39 -12.33
N PHE A 14 -6.04 -11.85 -11.45
CA PHE A 14 -5.68 -10.73 -10.60
C PHE A 14 -5.24 -11.27 -9.22
N GLN A 15 -3.94 -11.35 -8.98
CA GLN A 15 -3.38 -11.79 -7.70
C GLN A 15 -3.31 -10.59 -6.76
N VAL A 16 -4.34 -10.39 -5.94
CA VAL A 16 -4.49 -9.26 -5.00
C VAL A 16 -4.19 -9.67 -3.56
N ALA A 17 -4.34 -10.96 -3.24
CA ALA A 17 -4.21 -11.48 -1.88
C ALA A 17 -2.78 -11.29 -1.33
N ALA A 18 -2.66 -10.61 -0.20
CA ALA A 18 -1.41 -10.42 0.51
C ALA A 18 -1.66 -10.15 2.01
N VAL A 19 -0.64 -10.35 2.83
CA VAL A 19 -0.67 -9.93 4.23
C VAL A 19 -0.44 -8.41 4.31
N TYR A 20 -1.44 -7.67 4.81
CA TYR A 20 -1.33 -6.22 5.01
C TYR A 20 -1.29 -5.89 6.50
N ARG A 21 -0.11 -6.06 7.09
CA ARG A 21 0.21 -5.78 8.49
C ARG A 21 1.58 -5.13 8.61
N SER A 22 1.73 -4.16 9.50
CA SER A 22 3.01 -3.49 9.77
C SER A 22 3.78 -4.14 10.91
N TRP A 23 3.12 -4.98 11.72
CA TRP A 23 3.71 -5.65 12.87
C TRP A 23 3.10 -7.04 13.09
N ALA A 24 3.90 -7.96 13.62
CA ALA A 24 3.50 -9.26 14.14
C ALA A 24 4.51 -9.69 15.21
N ARG A 25 4.15 -10.67 16.05
CA ARG A 25 5.07 -11.24 17.05
C ARG A 25 6.22 -11.98 16.39
N ASP A 26 5.91 -12.74 15.36
CA ASP A 26 6.87 -13.41 14.47
C ASP A 26 6.66 -12.88 13.04
N PRO A 27 7.34 -11.76 12.67
CA PRO A 27 7.18 -11.17 11.35
C PRO A 27 7.54 -12.10 10.19
N GLN A 28 8.52 -13.00 10.41
CA GLN A 28 8.90 -13.97 9.39
C GLN A 28 7.73 -14.90 9.07
N ARG A 29 7.16 -15.50 10.09
CA ARG A 29 6.09 -16.51 9.95
C ARG A 29 4.72 -15.89 9.62
N GLU A 30 4.43 -14.68 10.11
CA GLU A 30 3.10 -14.09 10.03
C GLU A 30 2.94 -13.07 8.89
N ILE A 31 4.05 -12.49 8.38
CA ILE A 31 4.03 -11.46 7.33
C ILE A 31 4.84 -11.89 6.10
N ILE A 32 6.13 -12.23 6.31
CA ILE A 32 7.09 -12.41 5.21
C ILE A 32 6.79 -13.69 4.44
N ASP A 33 6.86 -14.84 5.10
CA ASP A 33 6.66 -16.14 4.46
C ASP A 33 5.28 -16.26 3.80
N PRO A 34 4.15 -15.90 4.45
CA PRO A 34 2.84 -15.97 3.80
C PRO A 34 2.71 -15.07 2.58
N SER A 35 3.33 -13.89 2.59
CA SER A 35 3.30 -12.97 1.43
C SER A 35 4.08 -13.54 0.25
N ILE A 36 5.28 -14.08 0.49
CA ILE A 36 6.14 -14.65 -0.55
C ILE A 36 5.55 -15.95 -1.08
N ILE A 37 5.25 -16.90 -0.18
CA ILE A 37 4.77 -18.23 -0.55
C ILE A 37 3.38 -18.14 -1.20
N GLY A 38 2.50 -17.31 -0.65
CA GLY A 38 1.15 -17.10 -1.19
C GLY A 38 1.17 -16.53 -2.60
N GLY A 39 2.01 -15.52 -2.85
CA GLY A 39 2.18 -14.93 -4.18
C GLY A 39 2.67 -15.96 -5.20
N VAL A 40 3.77 -16.65 -4.91
CA VAL A 40 4.33 -17.67 -5.82
C VAL A 40 3.39 -18.85 -6.04
N ASN A 41 2.68 -19.29 -5.00
CA ASN A 41 1.71 -20.39 -5.14
C ASN A 41 0.53 -20.00 -6.05
N ALA A 42 0.07 -18.75 -6.00
CA ALA A 42 -0.96 -18.27 -6.92
C ALA A 42 -0.48 -18.29 -8.38
N LEU A 43 0.77 -17.85 -8.62
CA LEU A 43 1.37 -17.91 -9.97
C LEU A 43 1.55 -19.34 -10.47
N ARG A 44 2.01 -20.25 -9.60
CA ARG A 44 2.11 -21.68 -9.94
C ARG A 44 0.76 -22.29 -10.31
N ALA A 45 -0.28 -21.95 -9.56
CA ALA A 45 -1.64 -22.43 -9.83
C ALA A 45 -2.19 -21.86 -11.15
N ALA A 46 -1.94 -20.58 -11.43
CA ALA A 46 -2.32 -19.94 -12.68
C ALA A 46 -1.63 -20.62 -13.89
N HIS A 47 -0.31 -20.80 -13.81
CA HIS A 47 0.47 -21.46 -14.84
C HIS A 47 -0.01 -22.92 -15.08
N ALA A 48 -0.24 -23.69 -14.00
CA ALA A 48 -0.76 -25.05 -14.10
C ALA A 48 -2.19 -25.13 -14.69
N ALA A 49 -2.99 -24.07 -14.55
CA ALA A 49 -4.32 -23.95 -15.15
C ALA A 49 -4.29 -23.39 -16.58
N GLY A 50 -3.11 -23.13 -17.16
CA GLY A 50 -2.96 -22.58 -18.52
C GLY A 50 -3.26 -21.10 -18.64
N ILE A 51 -3.26 -20.34 -17.53
CA ILE A 51 -3.38 -18.88 -17.56
C ILE A 51 -2.06 -18.29 -18.00
N GLU A 52 -2.07 -17.52 -19.08
CA GLU A 52 -0.88 -16.92 -19.69
C GLU A 52 -0.59 -15.52 -19.15
N ARG A 53 -1.64 -14.75 -18.77
CA ARG A 53 -1.51 -13.34 -18.33
C ARG A 53 -1.96 -13.14 -16.89
N VAL A 54 -1.07 -12.58 -16.06
CA VAL A 54 -1.33 -12.36 -14.62
C VAL A 54 -1.02 -10.92 -14.24
N VAL A 55 -1.92 -10.28 -13.49
CA VAL A 55 -1.68 -8.99 -12.85
C VAL A 55 -1.41 -9.23 -11.36
N PHE A 56 -0.22 -8.92 -10.92
CA PHE A 56 0.24 -9.08 -9.53
C PHE A 56 0.17 -7.75 -8.78
N THR A 57 -0.54 -7.71 -7.67
CA THR A 57 -0.64 -6.53 -6.80
C THR A 57 0.51 -6.49 -5.81
N SER A 58 1.54 -5.73 -6.14
CA SER A 58 2.63 -5.39 -5.23
C SER A 58 2.29 -4.13 -4.39
N SER A 59 3.22 -3.23 -4.25
CA SER A 59 3.06 -1.96 -3.52
C SER A 59 4.23 -1.04 -3.84
N THR A 60 4.09 0.28 -3.72
CA THR A 60 5.22 1.19 -3.65
C THR A 60 6.17 0.91 -2.48
N ALA A 61 5.76 0.10 -1.51
CA ALA A 61 6.67 -0.43 -0.48
C ALA A 61 7.82 -1.25 -1.08
N ALA A 62 7.64 -1.86 -2.26
CA ALA A 62 8.68 -2.57 -3.01
C ALA A 62 9.54 -1.63 -3.90
N VAL A 63 9.10 -0.40 -4.11
CA VAL A 63 9.83 0.63 -4.89
C VAL A 63 10.71 1.47 -3.98
N GLY A 64 10.18 1.91 -2.85
CA GLY A 64 10.82 2.84 -1.92
C GLY A 64 9.93 4.04 -1.62
N ARG A 65 10.52 5.17 -1.19
CA ARG A 65 9.74 6.36 -0.83
C ARG A 65 10.05 7.58 -1.69
N ALA A 66 11.31 7.93 -1.82
CA ALA A 66 11.80 8.98 -2.69
C ALA A 66 13.29 8.76 -2.97
N GLY A 67 13.76 9.22 -4.09
CA GLY A 67 15.18 9.25 -4.44
C GLY A 67 15.97 10.31 -3.65
N PRO A 68 17.26 10.48 -3.96
CA PRO A 68 18.07 11.54 -3.40
C PRO A 68 17.36 12.90 -3.53
N ASP A 69 17.49 13.75 -2.48
CA ASP A 69 16.89 15.09 -2.43
C ASP A 69 15.38 15.15 -2.69
N GLY A 70 14.67 14.01 -2.47
CA GLY A 70 13.22 13.93 -2.67
C GLY A 70 12.79 13.74 -4.12
N ALA A 71 13.70 13.36 -5.01
CA ALA A 71 13.37 13.06 -6.41
C ALA A 71 12.29 11.97 -6.51
N PRO A 72 11.37 12.07 -7.50
CA PRO A 72 10.35 11.05 -7.70
C PRO A 72 10.98 9.71 -8.08
N LEU A 73 10.48 8.63 -7.46
CA LEU A 73 10.82 7.26 -7.86
C LEU A 73 9.93 6.81 -9.01
N THR A 74 10.51 5.99 -9.86
CA THR A 74 9.87 5.35 -11.01
C THR A 74 9.72 3.85 -10.79
N GLU A 75 9.26 3.15 -11.77
CA GLU A 75 9.15 1.70 -11.77
C GLU A 75 10.52 0.97 -11.82
N ALA A 76 11.61 1.68 -12.04
CA ALA A 76 12.96 1.09 -12.10
C ALA A 76 13.56 0.80 -10.72
N GLU A 77 13.14 1.56 -9.70
CA GLU A 77 13.74 1.46 -8.36
C GLU A 77 13.17 0.30 -7.55
N TRP A 78 14.01 -0.19 -6.62
CA TRP A 78 13.69 -1.25 -5.67
C TRP A 78 14.05 -0.85 -4.24
N ASN A 79 13.21 -1.25 -3.28
CA ASN A 79 13.42 -1.00 -1.86
C ASN A 79 14.26 -2.11 -1.21
N ASP A 80 15.54 -2.18 -1.57
CA ASP A 80 16.45 -3.25 -1.12
C ASP A 80 16.92 -3.10 0.34
N ALA A 81 16.84 -1.91 0.88
CA ALA A 81 17.40 -1.59 2.20
C ALA A 81 16.35 -1.58 3.33
N SER A 82 15.11 -1.96 3.07
CA SER A 82 14.07 -1.89 4.07
C SER A 82 14.19 -2.98 5.13
N SER A 83 14.21 -2.58 6.41
CA SER A 83 14.07 -3.48 7.57
C SER A 83 12.62 -3.57 8.07
N HIS A 84 11.67 -2.87 7.43
CA HIS A 84 10.26 -2.94 7.78
C HIS A 84 9.64 -4.23 7.23
N PRO A 85 9.05 -5.11 8.07
CA PRO A 85 8.62 -6.44 7.64
C PRO A 85 7.71 -6.46 6.42
N TYR A 86 6.74 -5.54 6.36
CA TYR A 86 5.83 -5.44 5.23
C TYR A 86 6.55 -5.01 3.94
N SER A 87 7.43 -3.98 4.02
CA SER A 87 8.14 -3.50 2.84
C SER A 87 9.10 -4.56 2.29
N TYR A 88 9.84 -5.23 3.19
CA TYR A 88 10.68 -6.36 2.83
C TYR A 88 9.87 -7.49 2.18
N ALA A 89 8.74 -7.88 2.80
CA ALA A 89 7.89 -8.94 2.27
C ALA A 89 7.34 -8.61 0.87
N LYS A 90 6.95 -7.36 0.61
CA LYS A 90 6.48 -6.92 -0.71
C LYS A 90 7.59 -6.92 -1.75
N THR A 91 8.78 -6.46 -1.40
CA THR A 91 9.96 -6.48 -2.29
C THR A 91 10.33 -7.91 -2.69
N GLU A 92 10.45 -8.80 -1.71
CA GLU A 92 10.82 -10.19 -1.96
C GLU A 92 9.73 -10.98 -2.69
N ALA A 93 8.44 -10.76 -2.35
CA ALA A 93 7.33 -11.40 -3.05
C ALA A 93 7.28 -11.00 -4.53
N GLU A 94 7.49 -9.72 -4.82
CA GLU A 94 7.51 -9.22 -6.20
C GLU A 94 8.72 -9.75 -6.98
N ARG A 95 9.92 -9.77 -6.38
CA ARG A 95 11.12 -10.33 -7.02
C ARG A 95 10.93 -11.80 -7.38
N ARG A 96 10.37 -12.60 -6.45
CA ARG A 96 10.09 -14.01 -6.71
C ARG A 96 8.98 -14.22 -7.73
N ALA A 97 8.02 -13.31 -7.80
CA ALA A 97 7.01 -13.33 -8.85
C ALA A 97 7.65 -13.12 -10.24
N TRP A 98 8.57 -12.17 -10.37
CA TRP A 98 9.34 -11.95 -11.61
C TRP A 98 10.19 -13.15 -11.99
N THR A 99 10.97 -13.70 -11.03
CA THR A 99 11.78 -14.91 -11.28
C THR A 99 10.92 -16.07 -11.79
N PHE A 100 9.78 -16.32 -11.12
CA PHE A 100 8.86 -17.37 -11.54
C PHE A 100 8.30 -17.12 -12.95
N ALA A 101 7.94 -15.89 -13.25
CA ALA A 101 7.38 -15.52 -14.56
C ALA A 101 8.41 -15.72 -15.68
N GLU A 102 9.65 -15.31 -15.47
CA GLU A 102 10.76 -15.50 -16.42
C GLU A 102 11.05 -17.00 -16.67
N GLU A 103 11.11 -17.81 -15.61
CA GLU A 103 11.38 -19.26 -15.70
C GLU A 103 10.25 -20.03 -16.42
N ASN A 104 9.01 -19.52 -16.39
CA ASN A 104 7.83 -20.21 -16.92
C ASN A 104 7.17 -19.52 -18.11
N ASN A 105 7.79 -18.48 -18.67
CA ASN A 105 7.25 -17.73 -19.81
C ASN A 105 5.85 -17.14 -19.54
N LEU A 106 5.58 -16.69 -18.30
CA LEU A 106 4.32 -16.14 -17.88
C LEU A 106 4.30 -14.63 -18.14
N ASP A 107 3.27 -14.11 -18.80
CA ASP A 107 3.08 -12.65 -18.99
C ASP A 107 2.64 -12.02 -17.67
N LEU A 108 3.63 -11.55 -16.90
CA LEU A 108 3.44 -10.93 -15.61
C LEU A 108 3.42 -9.41 -15.72
N LEU A 109 2.38 -8.80 -15.20
CA LEU A 109 2.20 -7.37 -15.04
C LEU A 109 2.12 -7.04 -13.55
N VAL A 110 2.75 -5.97 -13.10
CA VAL A 110 2.74 -5.61 -11.68
C VAL A 110 2.17 -4.22 -11.46
N ILE A 111 1.22 -4.13 -10.54
CA ILE A 111 0.68 -2.88 -10.03
C ILE A 111 1.30 -2.59 -8.68
N ASN A 112 1.87 -1.38 -8.53
CA ASN A 112 2.49 -0.88 -7.31
C ASN A 112 1.67 0.31 -6.76
N PRO A 113 0.54 0.09 -6.07
CA PRO A 113 -0.24 1.19 -5.51
C PRO A 113 0.46 1.79 -4.28
N THR A 114 0.20 3.07 -4.04
CA THR A 114 0.51 3.75 -2.77
C THR A 114 -0.51 3.37 -1.68
N ALA A 115 -0.66 4.16 -0.61
CA ALA A 115 -1.68 3.91 0.39
C ALA A 115 -3.07 4.03 -0.23
N VAL A 116 -3.76 2.90 -0.32
CA VAL A 116 -5.10 2.81 -0.93
C VAL A 116 -6.14 3.27 0.08
N ILE A 117 -6.94 4.26 -0.31
CA ILE A 117 -8.03 4.84 0.47
C ILE A 117 -9.30 4.89 -0.39
N GLY A 118 -10.41 5.37 0.13
CA GLY A 118 -11.68 5.40 -0.58
C GLY A 118 -12.76 4.59 0.14
N PRO A 119 -13.91 4.38 -0.49
CA PRO A 119 -15.00 3.54 0.04
C PRO A 119 -14.81 2.07 -0.33
N GLY A 120 -15.69 1.20 0.23
CA GLY A 120 -15.86 -0.19 -0.22
C GLY A 120 -14.94 -1.22 0.45
N PHE A 121 -14.23 -0.86 1.52
CA PHE A 121 -13.44 -1.83 2.28
C PHE A 121 -14.36 -2.67 3.17
N HIS A 122 -14.04 -3.96 3.33
CA HIS A 122 -14.75 -4.85 4.26
C HIS A 122 -14.20 -4.78 5.70
N ARG A 123 -13.12 -4.02 5.93
CA ARG A 123 -12.51 -3.73 7.23
C ARG A 123 -11.65 -2.48 7.17
N HIS A 124 -11.38 -1.88 8.32
CA HIS A 124 -10.38 -0.83 8.40
C HIS A 124 -8.97 -1.37 8.12
N THR A 125 -8.19 -0.57 7.42
CA THR A 125 -6.81 -0.89 7.03
C THR A 125 -5.84 0.12 7.65
N PRO A 126 -4.53 -0.15 7.66
CA PRO A 126 -3.54 0.84 8.04
C PRO A 126 -3.65 2.16 7.26
N SER A 127 -4.13 2.14 6.01
CA SER A 127 -4.34 3.36 5.19
C SER A 127 -5.54 4.18 5.65
N THR A 128 -6.60 3.57 6.16
CA THR A 128 -7.80 4.27 6.67
C THR A 128 -7.68 4.69 8.14
N ALA A 129 -6.68 4.17 8.86
CA ALA A 129 -6.48 4.46 10.29
C ALA A 129 -6.32 5.96 10.61
N PRO A 130 -5.60 6.79 9.82
CA PRO A 130 -5.50 8.23 10.08
C PRO A 130 -6.86 8.95 10.02
N TYR A 131 -7.73 8.56 9.09
CA TYR A 131 -9.07 9.15 8.94
C TYR A 131 -9.96 8.79 10.12
N ARG A 132 -9.91 7.54 10.58
CA ARG A 132 -10.60 7.10 11.79
C ARG A 132 -10.12 7.87 13.03
N ALA A 133 -8.81 8.03 13.18
CA ALA A 133 -8.23 8.78 14.29
C ALA A 133 -8.65 10.26 14.27
N LEU A 134 -8.74 10.89 13.08
CA LEU A 134 -9.26 12.25 12.93
C LEU A 134 -10.74 12.34 13.34
N LEU A 135 -11.59 11.45 12.83
CA LEU A 135 -13.03 11.44 13.15
C LEU A 135 -13.30 11.22 14.64
N ARG A 136 -12.45 10.44 15.33
CA ARG A 136 -12.56 10.22 16.77
C ARG A 136 -11.87 11.26 17.64
N GLY A 137 -11.16 12.24 17.02
CA GLY A 137 -10.36 13.23 17.75
C GLY A 137 -9.15 12.63 18.47
N GLU A 138 -8.70 11.45 18.06
CA GLU A 138 -7.55 10.73 18.64
C GLU A 138 -6.20 11.22 18.09
N LEU A 139 -6.21 11.91 16.95
CA LEU A 139 -4.98 12.48 16.37
C LEU A 139 -4.66 13.83 17.02
N HIS A 140 -3.82 13.83 18.04
CA HIS A 140 -3.50 15.05 18.81
C HIS A 140 -2.39 15.91 18.21
N ARG A 141 -1.57 15.36 17.32
CA ARG A 141 -0.46 16.05 16.65
C ARG A 141 -0.33 15.58 15.21
N ILE A 142 0.09 16.48 14.34
CA ILE A 142 0.38 16.19 12.92
C ILE A 142 1.70 15.39 12.87
N PRO A 143 1.69 14.13 12.37
CA PRO A 143 2.91 13.34 12.28
C PRO A 143 3.82 13.86 11.14
N PRO A 144 5.15 13.75 11.26
CA PRO A 144 6.08 14.13 10.20
C PRO A 144 6.15 13.05 9.10
N ILE A 145 5.08 12.92 8.32
CA ILE A 145 4.95 11.92 7.24
C ILE A 145 4.39 12.57 5.98
N VAL A 146 4.83 12.08 4.83
CA VAL A 146 4.22 12.35 3.53
C VAL A 146 3.50 11.07 3.09
N TYR A 147 2.22 11.16 2.81
CA TYR A 147 1.38 10.06 2.33
C TYR A 147 1.35 10.06 0.80
N GLY A 148 1.75 8.96 0.15
CA GLY A 148 1.32 8.70 -1.21
C GLY A 148 -0.08 8.09 -1.15
N LEU A 149 -1.05 8.66 -1.86
CA LEU A 149 -2.46 8.28 -1.78
C LEU A 149 -3.02 7.91 -3.16
N VAL A 150 -3.89 6.92 -3.19
CA VAL A 150 -4.63 6.51 -4.38
C VAL A 150 -6.01 5.96 -3.98
N ASP A 151 -7.02 6.19 -4.83
CA ASP A 151 -8.36 5.66 -4.61
C ASP A 151 -8.44 4.16 -4.93
N ALA A 152 -9.20 3.39 -4.13
CA ALA A 152 -9.42 1.98 -4.37
C ALA A 152 -10.07 1.70 -5.74
N ARG A 153 -10.96 2.59 -6.20
CA ARG A 153 -11.59 2.52 -7.53
C ARG A 153 -10.58 2.71 -8.65
N ASP A 154 -9.64 3.63 -8.48
CA ASP A 154 -8.57 3.90 -9.45
C ASP A 154 -7.54 2.77 -9.48
N VAL A 155 -7.29 2.12 -8.34
CA VAL A 155 -6.46 0.91 -8.28
C VAL A 155 -7.15 -0.24 -9.02
N ALA A 156 -8.44 -0.46 -8.78
CA ALA A 156 -9.20 -1.48 -9.50
C ALA A 156 -9.22 -1.23 -11.01
N MET A 157 -9.45 0.02 -11.42
CA MET A 157 -9.38 0.41 -12.84
C MET A 157 -7.98 0.19 -13.41
N GLY A 158 -6.93 0.51 -12.66
CA GLY A 158 -5.54 0.25 -13.08
C GLY A 158 -5.26 -1.23 -13.34
N HIS A 159 -5.84 -2.15 -12.53
CA HIS A 159 -5.75 -3.59 -12.78
C HIS A 159 -6.42 -3.99 -14.08
N VAL A 160 -7.63 -3.48 -14.34
CA VAL A 160 -8.34 -3.77 -15.60
C VAL A 160 -7.57 -3.22 -16.80
N LEU A 161 -7.17 -1.96 -16.74
CA LEU A 161 -6.46 -1.31 -17.84
C LEU A 161 -5.14 -2.02 -18.17
N VAL A 162 -4.34 -2.39 -17.18
CA VAL A 162 -3.07 -3.09 -17.44
C VAL A 162 -3.30 -4.47 -18.02
N TYR A 163 -4.36 -5.17 -17.61
CA TYR A 163 -4.72 -6.47 -18.16
C TYR A 163 -5.18 -6.38 -19.61
N GLU A 164 -6.02 -5.39 -19.94
CA GLU A 164 -6.59 -5.21 -21.28
C GLU A 164 -5.60 -4.59 -22.29
N THR A 165 -4.59 -3.86 -21.81
CA THR A 165 -3.57 -3.23 -22.67
C THR A 165 -2.52 -4.26 -23.07
N GLN A 166 -2.61 -4.78 -24.30
CA GLN A 166 -1.72 -5.85 -24.77
C GLN A 166 -0.22 -5.45 -24.81
N GLN A 167 0.08 -4.18 -25.02
CA GLN A 167 1.45 -3.64 -25.06
C GLN A 167 1.98 -3.28 -23.67
N ALA A 168 1.14 -3.33 -22.62
CA ALA A 168 1.58 -3.05 -21.27
C ALA A 168 2.60 -4.11 -20.79
N SER A 169 3.64 -3.66 -20.12
CA SER A 169 4.67 -4.56 -19.60
C SER A 169 5.30 -4.04 -18.31
N GLY A 170 5.75 -4.96 -17.47
CA GLY A 170 6.51 -4.63 -16.29
C GLY A 170 5.65 -4.07 -15.15
N ARG A 171 6.23 -3.14 -14.40
CA ARG A 171 5.66 -2.52 -13.21
C ARG A 171 4.89 -1.24 -13.58
N HIS A 172 3.84 -0.91 -12.80
CA HIS A 172 3.08 0.34 -12.95
C HIS A 172 2.77 0.91 -11.56
N ILE A 173 3.31 2.09 -11.26
CA ILE A 173 3.03 2.80 -10.01
C ILE A 173 1.69 3.51 -10.13
N LEU A 174 0.82 3.30 -9.14
CA LEU A 174 -0.45 4.02 -9.02
C LEU A 174 -0.43 4.92 -7.78
N CYS A 175 -0.27 6.21 -8.02
CA CYS A 175 -0.33 7.27 -7.01
C CYS A 175 -1.08 8.47 -7.57
N THR A 176 -2.15 8.89 -6.90
CA THR A 176 -2.85 10.11 -7.29
C THR A 176 -2.05 11.32 -6.89
N GLU A 177 -1.62 11.38 -5.63
CA GLU A 177 -0.88 12.51 -5.06
C GLU A 177 -0.06 12.10 -3.83
N CYS A 178 1.10 12.75 -3.63
CA CYS A 178 1.90 12.65 -2.42
C CYS A 178 1.66 13.90 -1.56
N LEU A 179 0.99 13.72 -0.41
CA LEU A 179 0.57 14.82 0.48
C LEU A 179 1.27 14.75 1.83
N PRO A 180 1.92 15.83 2.29
CA PRO A 180 2.30 15.99 3.68
C PRO A 180 1.08 15.84 4.60
N ALA A 181 1.27 15.22 5.78
CA ALA A 181 0.17 15.04 6.75
C ALA A 181 -0.53 16.36 7.11
N GLU A 182 0.19 17.48 7.11
CA GLU A 182 -0.38 18.82 7.32
C GLU A 182 -1.39 19.20 6.25
N GLU A 183 -1.06 18.97 4.97
CA GLU A 183 -1.98 19.27 3.86
C GLU A 183 -3.20 18.35 3.87
N LEU A 184 -3.03 17.08 4.22
CA LEU A 184 -4.14 16.16 4.42
C LEU A 184 -5.08 16.65 5.54
N VAL A 185 -4.53 17.07 6.67
CA VAL A 185 -5.31 17.63 7.80
C VAL A 185 -6.06 18.89 7.41
N LYS A 186 -5.42 19.80 6.67
CA LYS A 186 -6.06 21.01 6.13
C LYS A 186 -7.20 20.66 5.16
N MET A 187 -6.99 19.66 4.30
CA MET A 187 -7.98 19.17 3.36
C MET A 187 -9.20 18.59 4.07
N VAL A 188 -8.98 17.76 5.10
CA VAL A 188 -10.05 17.21 5.94
C VAL A 188 -10.87 18.33 6.59
N TYR A 189 -10.21 19.34 7.16
CA TYR A 189 -10.92 20.48 7.76
C TYR A 189 -11.71 21.30 6.74
N LYS A 190 -11.21 21.46 5.50
CA LYS A 190 -11.98 22.12 4.42
C LYS A 190 -13.21 21.31 3.99
N ILE A 191 -13.12 19.98 4.00
CA ILE A 191 -14.23 19.09 3.66
C ILE A 191 -15.29 19.10 4.75
N ASP A 192 -14.88 18.99 6.01
CA ASP A 192 -15.77 19.00 7.18
C ASP A 192 -15.15 19.78 8.35
N PRO A 193 -15.53 21.07 8.52
CA PRO A 193 -15.02 21.91 9.61
C PRO A 193 -15.46 21.47 11.00
N THR A 194 -16.37 20.52 11.12
CA THR A 194 -16.79 19.96 12.43
C THR A 194 -15.78 18.98 13.02
N ILE A 195 -14.92 18.45 12.19
CA ILE A 195 -13.85 17.53 12.61
C ILE A 195 -12.77 18.32 13.34
N LYS A 196 -12.50 17.91 14.59
CA LYS A 196 -11.42 18.50 15.39
C LYS A 196 -10.06 18.01 14.89
N VAL A 197 -9.39 18.84 14.10
CA VAL A 197 -8.07 18.51 13.54
C VAL A 197 -6.93 19.03 14.45
N PRO A 198 -5.78 18.33 14.50
CA PRO A 198 -4.62 18.79 15.24
C PRO A 198 -3.99 20.03 14.58
N THR A 199 -3.50 20.95 15.40
CA THR A 199 -2.81 22.18 14.96
C THR A 199 -1.31 22.15 15.29
N ARG A 200 -0.86 21.19 16.12
CA ARG A 200 0.54 21.09 16.56
C ARG A 200 1.23 19.92 15.88
N HIS A 201 2.46 20.11 15.45
CA HIS A 201 3.28 19.04 14.87
C HIS A 201 3.92 18.14 15.94
N ALA A 202 4.10 16.88 15.62
CA ALA A 202 4.93 15.97 16.39
C ALA A 202 6.37 16.09 15.93
N ALA A 203 7.30 16.34 16.85
CA ALA A 203 8.72 16.30 16.54
C ALA A 203 9.17 14.83 16.32
N LEU A 204 10.04 14.59 15.35
CA LEU A 204 10.49 13.24 15.01
C LEU A 204 11.10 12.48 16.20
N TRP A 205 11.82 13.18 17.08
CA TRP A 205 12.38 12.55 18.29
C TRP A 205 11.30 12.07 19.27
N GLN A 206 10.17 12.81 19.40
CA GLN A 206 9.03 12.40 20.24
C GLN A 206 8.41 11.11 19.70
N VAL A 207 8.23 11.05 18.38
CA VAL A 207 7.68 9.87 17.70
C VAL A 207 8.61 8.66 17.84
N ARG A 208 9.93 8.87 17.73
CA ARG A 208 10.95 7.83 17.97
C ARG A 208 10.94 7.30 19.40
N MET A 209 10.75 8.19 20.37
CA MET A 209 10.66 7.80 21.76
C MET A 209 9.38 7.00 22.02
N LEU A 210 8.25 7.45 21.50
CA LEU A 210 6.97 6.72 21.59
C LEU A 210 7.07 5.32 20.99
N ALA A 211 7.66 5.18 19.81
CA ALA A 211 7.84 3.88 19.16
C ALA A 211 8.68 2.91 20.01
N ARG A 212 9.72 3.41 20.69
CA ARG A 212 10.53 2.58 21.61
C ARG A 212 9.74 2.14 22.85
N LEU A 213 8.89 3.02 23.39
CA LEU A 213 8.01 2.69 24.51
C LEU A 213 6.95 1.64 24.09
N GLU A 214 6.33 1.80 22.94
CA GLU A 214 5.38 0.82 22.39
C GLU A 214 6.07 -0.54 22.15
N GLN A 215 7.30 -0.53 21.62
CA GLN A 215 8.10 -1.74 21.45
C GLN A 215 8.39 -2.43 22.80
N ALA A 216 8.76 -1.69 23.85
CA ALA A 216 8.98 -2.27 25.17
C ALA A 216 7.68 -2.87 25.76
N ARG A 217 6.54 -2.23 25.54
CA ARG A 217 5.22 -2.74 25.97
C ARG A 217 4.80 -4.00 25.22
N SER A 218 5.26 -4.17 23.95
CA SER A 218 4.94 -5.37 23.18
C SER A 218 5.55 -6.65 23.79
N TRP A 219 6.63 -6.55 24.55
CA TRP A 219 7.20 -7.68 25.30
C TRP A 219 6.26 -8.23 26.37
N PHE A 220 5.33 -7.40 26.84
CA PHE A 220 4.29 -7.78 27.81
C PHE A 220 2.95 -8.14 27.13
N GLY A 221 2.96 -8.43 25.82
CA GLY A 221 1.79 -8.90 25.08
C GLY A 221 0.91 -7.81 24.49
N HIS A 222 1.32 -6.52 24.57
CA HIS A 222 0.61 -5.43 23.94
C HIS A 222 0.98 -5.34 22.44
N GLU A 223 -0.02 -5.17 21.56
CA GLU A 223 0.24 -4.90 20.14
C GLU A 223 0.65 -3.44 19.96
N PRO A 224 1.87 -3.15 19.47
CA PRO A 224 2.34 -1.78 19.35
C PRO A 224 1.61 -1.07 18.20
N LYS A 225 1.13 0.14 18.46
CA LYS A 225 0.52 1.00 17.44
C LYS A 225 1.56 1.61 16.50
N LEU A 226 2.80 1.69 16.95
CA LEU A 226 3.92 2.26 16.21
C LEU A 226 5.21 1.54 16.60
N THR A 227 5.99 1.11 15.60
CA THR A 227 7.27 0.44 15.84
C THR A 227 8.44 1.30 15.39
N PRO A 228 9.67 1.07 15.92
CA PRO A 228 10.87 1.76 15.45
C PRO A 228 11.14 1.56 13.95
N GLU A 229 10.78 0.38 13.40
CA GLU A 229 10.89 0.05 11.98
C GLU A 229 9.94 0.90 11.15
N THR A 230 8.67 1.05 11.59
CA THR A 230 7.69 1.93 10.95
C THR A 230 8.15 3.39 10.95
N VAL A 231 8.71 3.87 12.07
CA VAL A 231 9.26 5.23 12.14
C VAL A 231 10.43 5.41 11.18
N ARG A 232 11.33 4.44 11.14
CA ARG A 232 12.51 4.48 10.24
C ARG A 232 12.11 4.44 8.78
N GLU A 233 11.09 3.66 8.44
CA GLU A 233 10.61 3.49 7.06
C GLU A 233 9.86 4.72 6.56
N TYR A 234 8.94 5.27 7.36
CA TYR A 234 7.92 6.18 6.86
C TYR A 234 8.03 7.62 7.35
N LEU A 235 8.62 7.90 8.53
CA LEU A 235 8.54 9.22 9.14
C LEU A 235 9.81 10.04 8.92
N GLY A 236 9.63 11.34 8.74
CA GLY A 236 10.74 12.29 8.52
C GLY A 236 11.46 12.12 7.18
N LYS A 237 10.82 11.43 6.24
CA LYS A 237 11.35 11.20 4.89
C LYS A 237 10.39 11.77 3.85
N PRO A 238 10.89 12.27 2.72
CA PRO A 238 10.06 12.60 1.58
C PRO A 238 9.41 11.34 1.01
N THR A 239 8.32 11.52 0.29
CA THR A 239 7.65 10.49 -0.51
C THR A 239 7.27 11.14 -1.81
N ASN A 240 7.73 10.57 -2.91
CA ASN A 240 7.48 11.12 -4.24
C ASN A 240 7.57 10.01 -5.29
N TYR A 241 6.58 9.96 -6.20
CA TYR A 241 6.51 8.96 -7.27
C TYR A 241 6.17 9.61 -8.60
N ASP A 242 6.81 9.12 -9.66
CA ASP A 242 6.44 9.41 -11.05
C ASP A 242 5.46 8.34 -11.54
N CYS A 243 4.22 8.73 -11.79
CA CYS A 243 3.17 7.85 -12.31
C CYS A 243 2.88 8.10 -13.80
N SER A 244 3.81 8.74 -14.51
CA SER A 244 3.64 9.08 -15.92
C SER A 244 3.52 7.84 -16.81
N LYS A 245 4.17 6.72 -16.43
CA LYS A 245 4.06 5.44 -17.14
C LYS A 245 2.63 4.93 -17.17
N ALA A 246 1.96 4.82 -16.02
CA ALA A 246 0.57 4.36 -15.94
C ALA A 246 -0.37 5.26 -16.75
N ARG A 247 -0.17 6.58 -16.70
CA ARG A 247 -0.97 7.53 -17.50
C ARG A 247 -0.75 7.38 -18.99
N ARG A 248 0.50 7.25 -19.43
CA ARG A 248 0.88 7.15 -20.84
C ARG A 248 0.51 5.81 -21.47
N GLU A 249 0.81 4.71 -20.77
CA GLU A 249 0.66 3.38 -21.33
C GLU A 249 -0.76 2.82 -21.17
N LEU A 250 -1.42 3.14 -20.06
CA LEU A 250 -2.73 2.59 -19.72
C LEU A 250 -3.87 3.58 -19.91
N GLY A 251 -3.59 4.86 -20.19
CA GLY A 251 -4.64 5.90 -20.14
C GLY A 251 -5.25 6.04 -18.73
N TRP A 252 -4.50 5.72 -17.68
CA TRP A 252 -4.99 5.79 -16.30
C TRP A 252 -5.16 7.24 -15.84
N HIS A 253 -6.39 7.59 -15.43
CA HIS A 253 -6.76 8.92 -14.97
C HIS A 253 -7.45 8.83 -13.60
N PRO A 254 -6.73 9.05 -12.48
CA PRO A 254 -7.29 8.92 -11.16
C PRO A 254 -8.25 10.05 -10.82
N LEU A 255 -9.16 9.76 -9.89
CA LEU A 255 -10.06 10.74 -9.28
C LEU A 255 -9.27 11.85 -8.57
N PRO A 256 -9.82 13.09 -8.51
CA PRO A 256 -9.22 14.14 -7.69
C PRO A 256 -9.09 13.71 -6.23
N ILE A 257 -7.92 13.93 -5.64
CA ILE A 257 -7.63 13.46 -4.27
C ILE A 257 -8.61 13.99 -3.23
N GLN A 258 -9.14 15.22 -3.43
CA GLN A 258 -10.14 15.82 -2.54
C GLN A 258 -11.44 15.00 -2.49
N GLN A 259 -11.85 14.44 -3.63
CA GLN A 259 -13.02 13.57 -3.69
C GLN A 259 -12.74 12.25 -2.97
N THR A 260 -11.60 11.63 -3.23
CA THR A 260 -11.18 10.39 -2.56
C THR A 260 -11.14 10.57 -1.04
N VAL A 261 -10.57 11.68 -0.55
CA VAL A 261 -10.53 11.98 0.90
C VAL A 261 -11.94 12.16 1.47
N ARG A 262 -12.83 12.86 0.76
CA ARG A 262 -14.24 13.02 1.18
C ARG A 262 -14.93 11.66 1.28
N ASP A 263 -14.88 10.87 0.22
CA ASP A 263 -15.54 9.57 0.15
C ASP A 263 -14.98 8.60 1.23
N THR A 264 -13.66 8.72 1.54
CA THR A 264 -13.03 7.97 2.62
C THR A 264 -13.59 8.37 3.99
N LEU A 265 -13.73 9.67 4.27
CA LEU A 265 -14.29 10.16 5.53
C LEU A 265 -15.75 9.73 5.71
N GLU A 266 -16.55 9.82 4.66
CA GLU A 266 -17.94 9.37 4.64
C GLU A 266 -18.02 7.88 4.92
N TRP A 267 -17.25 7.07 4.20
CA TRP A 267 -17.21 5.62 4.39
C TRP A 267 -16.78 5.22 5.82
N VAL A 268 -15.71 5.83 6.37
CA VAL A 268 -15.26 5.54 7.75
C VAL A 268 -16.32 5.94 8.78
N ARG A 269 -17.07 7.00 8.54
CA ARG A 269 -18.16 7.47 9.42
C ARG A 269 -19.35 6.51 9.43
N GLU A 270 -19.67 5.95 8.26
CA GLU A 270 -20.80 5.03 8.06
C GLU A 270 -20.53 3.61 8.55
N HIS A 271 -19.24 3.25 8.72
CA HIS A 271 -18.82 1.89 9.10
C HIS A 271 -17.97 1.88 10.37
N PRO A 272 -18.46 2.43 11.50
CA PRO A 272 -17.70 2.47 12.74
C PRO A 272 -17.43 1.08 13.36
N GLU A 273 -18.21 0.08 12.95
CA GLU A 273 -18.17 -1.32 13.42
C GLU A 273 -17.08 -2.16 12.75
N LEU A 274 -16.53 -1.75 11.61
CA LEU A 274 -15.50 -2.50 10.89
C LEU A 274 -14.10 -2.36 11.53
N LEU A 275 -14.05 -2.48 12.85
CA LEU A 275 -12.84 -2.30 13.67
C LEU A 275 -11.89 -3.48 13.64
#